data_038a4abeb0b8d0e521d466780b5ef22c
#
_entry.id   038a4abeb0b8d0e521d466780b5ef22c
#
_cell.length_a   1.000
_cell.length_b   1.000
_cell.length_c   1.000
_cell.angle_alpha   90.00
_cell.angle_beta   90.00
_cell.angle_gamma   90.00
#
_symmetry.space_group_name_H-M   'P 1'
#
loop_
_entity.id
_entity.type
_entity.pdbx_description
1 polymer ?
#
loop_
_entity_poly.entity_id
_entity_poly.type
_entity_poly.pdbx_seq_one_letter_code
_entity_poly.pdbx_strand_id
1 'polypeptide(L)'
;MLEDNIGYVQVTEFDEVTSDQYIAAVDDLKAQGMESLIVDIRDNPGGLLSCVVDMLDYMLPEGTIVYTEDKNGEGDTYTSDAEHYFDLPLAVLVNGNSASASEIFSGAIQDYETGTIIGTQTFGKGIVQSILPFNDGSAIKITVSRYFTPRGTCIHKEGITPDVEVELNEELKTKLTIEKSEDNQLQKAIENVKEQIAAE
;
A
#
# COMPACT_ATOMS: atom_id res chain seq x y z
N MET A 1 -1.38 14.65 -12.01
CA MET A 1 -0.14 15.40 -11.73
C MET A 1 -0.44 16.54 -10.76
N LEU A 2 0.34 16.66 -9.69
CA LEU A 2 0.38 17.84 -8.81
C LEU A 2 1.40 18.86 -9.36
N GLU A 3 1.63 19.96 -8.61
CA GLU A 3 2.72 20.89 -8.92
C GLU A 3 4.09 20.19 -8.78
N ASP A 4 5.12 20.77 -9.39
CA ASP A 4 6.51 20.27 -9.36
C ASP A 4 6.68 18.83 -9.88
N ASN A 5 5.89 18.44 -10.90
CA ASN A 5 5.93 17.12 -11.55
C ASN A 5 5.72 15.93 -10.58
N ILE A 6 5.02 16.15 -9.48
CA ILE A 6 4.70 15.09 -8.52
C ILE A 6 3.45 14.33 -9.00
N GLY A 7 3.58 13.05 -9.25
CA GLY A 7 2.44 12.14 -9.49
C GLY A 7 1.64 11.93 -8.20
N TYR A 8 0.32 11.83 -8.32
CA TYR A 8 -0.55 11.47 -7.20
C TYR A 8 -1.59 10.47 -7.68
N VAL A 9 -1.60 9.31 -7.07
CA VAL A 9 -2.57 8.24 -7.33
C VAL A 9 -3.24 7.84 -6.02
N GLN A 10 -4.57 7.93 -5.97
CA GLN A 10 -5.36 7.43 -4.85
C GLN A 10 -5.93 6.07 -5.22
N VAL A 11 -5.68 5.07 -4.36
CA VAL A 11 -6.21 3.71 -4.48
C VAL A 11 -7.20 3.47 -3.35
N THR A 12 -8.48 3.37 -3.68
CA THR A 12 -9.56 3.27 -2.68
C THR A 12 -9.89 1.83 -2.28
N GLU A 13 -9.60 0.87 -3.15
CA GLU A 13 -9.80 -0.57 -2.92
C GLU A 13 -8.91 -1.36 -3.90
N PHE A 14 -8.55 -2.61 -3.56
CA PHE A 14 -7.82 -3.52 -4.45
C PHE A 14 -8.83 -4.53 -5.05
N ASP A 15 -9.37 -4.22 -6.21
CA ASP A 15 -10.31 -5.07 -6.96
C ASP A 15 -9.68 -5.63 -8.26
N GLU A 16 -10.49 -6.33 -9.08
CA GLU A 16 -10.02 -7.02 -10.28
C GLU A 16 -9.48 -6.10 -11.38
N VAL A 17 -9.77 -4.79 -11.32
CA VAL A 17 -9.35 -3.82 -12.35
C VAL A 17 -8.33 -2.81 -11.83
N THR A 18 -8.11 -2.78 -10.52
CA THR A 18 -7.29 -1.73 -9.88
C THR A 18 -5.83 -1.82 -10.30
N SER A 19 -5.24 -3.02 -10.42
CA SER A 19 -3.84 -3.18 -10.86
C SER A 19 -3.62 -2.61 -12.26
N ASP A 20 -4.48 -2.94 -13.23
CA ASP A 20 -4.39 -2.41 -14.59
C ASP A 20 -4.56 -0.88 -14.63
N GLN A 21 -5.54 -0.36 -13.86
CA GLN A 21 -5.78 1.09 -13.78
C GLN A 21 -4.60 1.82 -13.12
N TYR A 22 -4.01 1.24 -12.09
CA TYR A 22 -2.85 1.79 -11.39
C TYR A 22 -1.63 1.87 -12.31
N ILE A 23 -1.30 0.76 -12.97
CA ILE A 23 -0.17 0.69 -13.92
C ILE A 23 -0.36 1.70 -15.04
N ALA A 24 -1.54 1.75 -15.66
CA ALA A 24 -1.84 2.71 -16.71
C ALA A 24 -1.74 4.17 -16.23
N ALA A 25 -2.19 4.45 -14.99
CA ALA A 25 -2.06 5.80 -14.41
C ALA A 25 -0.61 6.20 -14.14
N VAL A 26 0.21 5.27 -13.63
CA VAL A 26 1.63 5.52 -13.38
C VAL A 26 2.38 5.73 -14.70
N ASP A 27 2.10 4.92 -15.73
CA ASP A 27 2.69 5.07 -17.05
C ASP A 27 2.31 6.40 -17.72
N ASP A 28 1.06 6.82 -17.60
CA ASP A 28 0.60 8.12 -18.11
C ASP A 28 1.29 9.27 -17.37
N LEU A 29 1.45 9.20 -16.05
CA LEU A 29 2.18 10.18 -15.26
C LEU A 29 3.68 10.23 -15.64
N LYS A 30 4.32 9.07 -15.85
CA LYS A 30 5.70 9.01 -16.38
C LYS A 30 5.81 9.66 -17.74
N ALA A 31 4.86 9.40 -18.66
CA ALA A 31 4.83 10.03 -19.98
C ALA A 31 4.63 11.56 -19.93
N GLN A 32 4.00 12.08 -18.90
CA GLN A 32 3.86 13.51 -18.63
C GLN A 32 5.09 14.15 -17.97
N GLY A 33 6.14 13.39 -17.68
CA GLY A 33 7.36 13.86 -17.04
C GLY A 33 7.31 13.88 -15.51
N MET A 34 6.63 12.91 -14.90
CA MET A 34 6.63 12.73 -13.45
C MET A 34 8.05 12.50 -12.92
N GLU A 35 8.42 13.20 -11.85
CA GLU A 35 9.71 13.10 -11.17
C GLU A 35 9.62 12.42 -9.80
N SER A 36 8.43 12.26 -9.24
CA SER A 36 8.17 11.53 -8.00
C SER A 36 6.71 11.11 -7.92
N LEU A 37 6.38 10.12 -7.06
CA LEU A 37 5.03 9.59 -6.92
C LEU A 37 4.57 9.61 -5.46
N ILE A 38 3.33 10.00 -5.24
CA ILE A 38 2.61 9.81 -3.98
C ILE A 38 1.46 8.85 -4.24
N VAL A 39 1.44 7.71 -3.52
CA VAL A 39 0.34 6.75 -3.53
C VAL A 39 -0.46 6.92 -2.24
N ASP A 40 -1.73 7.26 -2.37
CA ASP A 40 -2.64 7.45 -1.23
C ASP A 40 -3.54 6.24 -1.06
N ILE A 41 -3.29 5.47 -0.01
CA ILE A 41 -4.09 4.30 0.38
C ILE A 41 -4.77 4.52 1.75
N ARG A 42 -4.94 5.78 2.18
CA ARG A 42 -5.74 6.09 3.36
C ARG A 42 -7.18 5.67 3.13
N ASP A 43 -7.83 5.18 4.18
CA ASP A 43 -9.20 4.67 4.16
C ASP A 43 -9.46 3.48 3.20
N ASN A 44 -8.40 2.86 2.68
CA ASN A 44 -8.49 1.68 1.83
C ASN A 44 -8.52 0.40 2.70
N PRO A 45 -9.64 -0.34 2.75
CA PRO A 45 -9.78 -1.52 3.60
C PRO A 45 -9.03 -2.76 3.09
N GLY A 46 -8.35 -2.64 1.96
CA GLY A 46 -7.67 -3.74 1.26
C GLY A 46 -8.46 -4.24 0.06
N GLY A 47 -8.42 -5.54 -0.16
CA GLY A 47 -9.08 -6.20 -1.29
C GLY A 47 -8.35 -7.47 -1.72
N LEU A 48 -8.22 -7.68 -3.03
CA LEU A 48 -7.65 -8.89 -3.62
C LEU A 48 -6.12 -8.92 -3.45
N LEU A 49 -5.62 -10.06 -2.98
CA LEU A 49 -4.18 -10.31 -2.86
C LEU A 49 -3.49 -10.28 -4.24
N SER A 50 -4.10 -10.89 -5.26
CA SER A 50 -3.56 -10.86 -6.63
C SER A 50 -3.33 -9.44 -7.13
N CYS A 51 -4.31 -8.55 -6.91
CA CYS A 51 -4.22 -7.15 -7.33
C CYS A 51 -3.02 -6.42 -6.69
N VAL A 52 -2.85 -6.53 -5.36
CA VAL A 52 -1.72 -5.87 -4.69
C VAL A 52 -0.38 -6.49 -5.07
N VAL A 53 -0.33 -7.80 -5.34
CA VAL A 53 0.88 -8.47 -5.84
C VAL A 53 1.25 -7.94 -7.22
N ASP A 54 0.30 -7.84 -8.17
CA ASP A 54 0.55 -7.31 -9.51
C ASP A 54 1.04 -5.85 -9.47
N MET A 55 0.47 -5.02 -8.58
CA MET A 55 0.92 -3.62 -8.40
C MET A 55 2.33 -3.54 -7.84
N LEU A 56 2.68 -4.41 -6.87
CA LEU A 56 4.01 -4.43 -6.26
C LEU A 56 5.06 -5.06 -7.16
N ASP A 57 4.70 -6.05 -7.98
CA ASP A 57 5.57 -6.61 -9.01
C ASP A 57 6.00 -5.55 -10.03
N TYR A 58 5.08 -4.64 -10.40
CA TYR A 58 5.39 -3.49 -11.25
C TYR A 58 6.33 -2.46 -10.59
N MET A 59 6.47 -2.46 -9.25
CA MET A 59 7.19 -1.41 -8.51
C MET A 59 8.49 -1.87 -7.88
N LEU A 60 8.57 -3.13 -7.44
CA LEU A 60 9.67 -3.63 -6.61
C LEU A 60 10.78 -4.28 -7.44
N PRO A 61 12.03 -4.30 -6.92
CA PRO A 61 13.06 -5.16 -7.48
C PRO A 61 12.70 -6.64 -7.30
N GLU A 62 13.45 -7.54 -7.98
CA GLU A 62 13.30 -8.99 -7.77
C GLU A 62 13.36 -9.38 -6.30
N GLY A 63 12.36 -10.12 -5.84
CA GLY A 63 12.33 -10.62 -4.48
C GLY A 63 10.93 -10.97 -3.96
N THR A 64 10.83 -11.22 -2.66
CA THR A 64 9.56 -11.55 -2.00
C THR A 64 8.71 -10.29 -1.81
N ILE A 65 7.46 -10.34 -2.26
CA ILE A 65 6.46 -9.29 -2.00
C ILE A 65 5.78 -9.51 -0.64
N VAL A 66 5.27 -10.71 -0.44
CA VAL A 66 4.55 -11.14 0.76
C VAL A 66 4.58 -12.65 0.85
N TYR A 67 4.57 -13.19 2.04
CA TYR A 67 4.37 -14.62 2.22
C TYR A 67 3.32 -14.89 3.31
N THR A 68 2.77 -16.08 3.29
CA THR A 68 1.78 -16.53 4.26
C THR A 68 2.31 -17.70 5.06
N GLU A 69 1.86 -17.83 6.30
CA GLU A 69 2.12 -19.03 7.10
C GLU A 69 0.84 -19.47 7.82
N ASP A 70 0.56 -20.76 7.76
CA ASP A 70 -0.46 -21.43 8.56
C ASP A 70 0.08 -21.77 9.97
N LYS A 71 -0.72 -22.49 10.76
CA LYS A 71 -0.32 -22.93 12.11
C LYS A 71 0.85 -23.94 12.14
N ASN A 72 1.23 -24.53 11.00
CA ASN A 72 2.34 -25.48 10.88
C ASN A 72 3.59 -24.83 10.28
N GLY A 73 3.53 -23.54 9.91
CA GLY A 73 4.60 -22.82 9.22
C GLY A 73 4.62 -23.09 7.71
N GLU A 74 3.52 -23.61 7.14
CA GLU A 74 3.39 -23.83 5.69
C GLU A 74 2.58 -22.69 5.06
N GLY A 75 2.92 -22.30 3.81
CA GLY A 75 2.19 -21.26 3.11
C GLY A 75 2.76 -20.93 1.74
N ASP A 76 2.23 -19.89 1.13
CA ASP A 76 2.60 -19.42 -0.20
C ASP A 76 3.50 -18.20 -0.10
N THR A 77 4.43 -18.07 -1.06
CA THR A 77 5.28 -16.89 -1.24
C THR A 77 4.98 -16.26 -2.58
N TYR A 78 4.75 -14.95 -2.60
CA TYR A 78 4.51 -14.15 -3.79
C TYR A 78 5.73 -13.27 -4.02
N THR A 79 6.20 -13.21 -5.26
CA THR A 79 7.47 -12.57 -5.62
C THR A 79 7.30 -11.60 -6.76
N SER A 80 8.17 -10.59 -6.81
CA SER A 80 8.42 -9.74 -7.97
C SER A 80 9.56 -10.27 -8.81
N ASP A 81 9.52 -10.03 -10.13
CA ASP A 81 10.52 -10.50 -11.09
C ASP A 81 11.51 -9.42 -11.55
N ALA A 82 11.28 -8.15 -11.18
CA ALA A 82 12.02 -6.96 -11.59
C ALA A 82 12.01 -6.68 -13.11
N GLU A 83 11.06 -7.23 -13.87
CA GLU A 83 10.86 -6.84 -15.27
C GLU A 83 10.51 -5.34 -15.35
N HIS A 84 9.80 -4.85 -14.32
CA HIS A 84 9.51 -3.44 -14.08
C HIS A 84 10.06 -3.05 -12.69
N TYR A 85 10.68 -1.89 -12.60
CA TYR A 85 11.13 -1.33 -11.34
C TYR A 85 10.85 0.17 -11.30
N PHE A 86 10.27 0.60 -10.20
CA PHE A 86 9.99 2.02 -9.97
C PHE A 86 11.13 2.64 -9.16
N ASP A 87 11.94 3.45 -9.84
CA ASP A 87 13.18 4.05 -9.31
C ASP A 87 13.09 5.54 -8.99
N LEU A 88 11.88 6.12 -9.03
CA LEU A 88 11.66 7.52 -8.66
C LEU A 88 11.32 7.64 -7.16
N PRO A 89 11.58 8.82 -6.54
CA PRO A 89 11.15 9.12 -5.19
C PRO A 89 9.68 8.82 -4.95
N LEU A 90 9.40 8.08 -3.86
CA LEU A 90 8.07 7.55 -3.56
C LEU A 90 7.67 7.85 -2.12
N ALA A 91 6.43 8.30 -1.92
CA ALA A 91 5.78 8.34 -0.63
C ALA A 91 4.44 7.61 -0.67
N VAL A 92 4.10 6.91 0.42
CA VAL A 92 2.81 6.20 0.56
C VAL A 92 2.08 6.76 1.77
N LEU A 93 0.87 7.28 1.54
CA LEU A 93 0.00 7.78 2.60
C LEU A 93 -0.87 6.66 3.17
N VAL A 94 -0.83 6.49 4.48
CA VAL A 94 -1.56 5.47 5.23
C VAL A 94 -2.30 6.06 6.43
N ASN A 95 -3.35 5.36 6.91
CA ASN A 95 -4.02 5.68 8.16
C ASN A 95 -4.60 4.43 8.84
N GLY A 96 -5.25 4.60 9.99
CA GLY A 96 -5.84 3.51 10.76
C GLY A 96 -6.92 2.69 10.06
N ASN A 97 -7.40 3.12 8.89
CA ASN A 97 -8.34 2.39 8.04
C ASN A 97 -7.64 1.69 6.86
N SER A 98 -6.36 1.93 6.64
CA SER A 98 -5.54 1.18 5.67
C SER A 98 -5.34 -0.25 6.22
N ALA A 99 -5.91 -1.25 5.53
CA ALA A 99 -5.97 -2.62 6.07
C ALA A 99 -5.66 -3.70 5.01
N SER A 100 -5.20 -4.87 5.46
CA SER A 100 -5.06 -6.07 4.61
C SER A 100 -4.13 -5.83 3.41
N ALA A 101 -4.62 -5.84 2.15
CA ALA A 101 -3.81 -5.57 0.95
C ALA A 101 -3.09 -4.21 1.01
N SER A 102 -3.69 -3.18 1.63
CA SER A 102 -3.02 -1.89 1.87
C SER A 102 -1.79 -2.03 2.77
N GLU A 103 -1.86 -2.93 3.75
CA GLU A 103 -0.74 -3.18 4.66
C GLU A 103 0.35 -4.04 4.01
N ILE A 104 -0.04 -4.94 3.07
CA ILE A 104 0.91 -5.66 2.22
C ILE A 104 1.64 -4.64 1.33
N PHE A 105 0.90 -3.71 0.70
CA PHE A 105 1.48 -2.68 -0.16
C PHE A 105 2.48 -1.81 0.59
N SER A 106 2.05 -1.20 1.70
CA SER A 106 2.92 -0.32 2.50
C SER A 106 4.09 -1.06 3.14
N GLY A 107 3.86 -2.27 3.67
CA GLY A 107 4.90 -3.07 4.31
C GLY A 107 5.99 -3.55 3.35
N ALA A 108 5.63 -3.90 2.11
CA ALA A 108 6.59 -4.27 1.09
C ALA A 108 7.44 -3.07 0.66
N ILE A 109 6.83 -1.91 0.37
CA ILE A 109 7.54 -0.67 0.04
C ILE A 109 8.51 -0.27 1.16
N GLN A 110 8.06 -0.36 2.44
CA GLN A 110 8.90 -0.05 3.60
C GLN A 110 10.08 -1.02 3.73
N ASP A 111 9.83 -2.32 3.62
CA ASP A 111 10.87 -3.34 3.79
C ASP A 111 11.95 -3.27 2.70
N TYR A 112 11.59 -2.90 1.48
CA TYR A 112 12.53 -2.67 0.38
C TYR A 112 13.21 -1.29 0.44
N GLU A 113 12.74 -0.39 1.30
CA GLU A 113 13.23 0.99 1.40
C GLU A 113 13.10 1.77 0.07
N THR A 114 12.10 1.37 -0.76
CA THR A 114 11.83 1.99 -2.07
C THR A 114 10.91 3.20 -1.97
N GLY A 115 10.38 3.49 -0.80
CA GLY A 115 9.55 4.67 -0.54
C GLY A 115 9.36 4.92 0.94
N THR A 116 8.86 6.10 1.29
CA THR A 116 8.59 6.52 2.67
C THR A 116 7.11 6.34 3.01
N ILE A 117 6.80 5.64 4.08
CA ILE A 117 5.44 5.48 4.58
C ILE A 117 5.10 6.63 5.52
N ILE A 118 4.04 7.38 5.21
CA ILE A 118 3.67 8.62 5.91
C ILE A 118 2.22 8.57 6.38
N GLY A 119 1.94 8.97 7.59
CA GLY A 119 0.58 9.02 8.14
C GLY A 119 0.48 8.47 9.55
N THR A 120 -0.46 7.58 9.80
CA THR A 120 -0.65 6.97 11.12
C THR A 120 -0.62 5.44 11.03
N GLN A 121 -0.44 4.78 12.18
CA GLN A 121 -0.45 3.32 12.30
C GLN A 121 -1.62 2.70 11.52
N THR A 122 -1.36 1.67 10.72
CA THR A 122 -2.38 0.95 9.95
C THR A 122 -3.20 -0.01 10.82
N PHE A 123 -4.22 -0.62 10.26
CA PHE A 123 -5.25 -1.36 10.99
C PHE A 123 -4.78 -2.64 11.71
N GLY A 124 -3.83 -3.38 11.13
CA GLY A 124 -3.35 -4.67 11.67
C GLY A 124 -4.19 -5.89 11.26
N LYS A 125 -4.67 -5.95 10.00
CA LYS A 125 -5.43 -7.10 9.47
C LYS A 125 -4.55 -8.02 8.61
N GLY A 126 -3.64 -8.74 9.22
CA GLY A 126 -2.71 -9.65 8.55
C GLY A 126 -3.16 -11.11 8.54
N ILE A 127 -4.40 -11.41 8.11
CA ILE A 127 -4.95 -12.78 8.10
C ILE A 127 -5.54 -13.17 6.76
N VAL A 128 -5.32 -14.42 6.36
CA VAL A 128 -5.99 -15.08 5.23
C VAL A 128 -7.21 -15.81 5.74
N GLN A 129 -8.36 -15.58 5.11
CA GLN A 129 -9.61 -16.26 5.46
C GLN A 129 -10.13 -17.06 4.27
N SER A 130 -10.52 -18.32 4.52
CA SER A 130 -11.17 -19.17 3.53
C SER A 130 -12.65 -19.35 3.87
N ILE A 131 -13.48 -19.40 2.83
CA ILE A 131 -14.90 -19.70 2.94
C ILE A 131 -15.10 -21.16 2.56
N LEU A 132 -15.58 -21.95 3.50
CA LEU A 132 -15.89 -23.36 3.31
C LEU A 132 -17.42 -23.53 3.19
N PRO A 133 -17.95 -23.85 1.99
CA PRO A 133 -19.38 -24.05 1.80
C PRO A 133 -19.83 -25.40 2.38
N PHE A 134 -21.05 -25.45 2.89
CA PHE A 134 -21.75 -26.67 3.27
C PHE A 134 -22.80 -27.07 2.24
N ASN A 135 -23.23 -28.35 2.30
CA ASN A 135 -24.19 -28.92 1.35
C ASN A 135 -25.60 -28.30 1.46
N ASP A 136 -25.92 -27.64 2.56
CA ASP A 136 -27.21 -26.97 2.78
C ASP A 136 -27.24 -25.51 2.28
N GLY A 137 -26.16 -25.05 1.61
CA GLY A 137 -26.03 -23.69 1.07
C GLY A 137 -25.49 -22.69 2.09
N SER A 138 -25.26 -23.07 3.35
CA SER A 138 -24.52 -22.22 4.31
C SER A 138 -23.03 -22.32 4.09
N ALA A 139 -22.25 -21.44 4.74
CA ALA A 139 -20.79 -21.50 4.72
C ALA A 139 -20.20 -21.03 6.03
N ILE A 140 -18.97 -21.46 6.30
CA ILE A 140 -18.15 -20.95 7.40
C ILE A 140 -16.94 -20.20 6.84
N LYS A 141 -16.64 -19.04 7.41
CA LYS A 141 -15.43 -18.26 7.12
C LYS A 141 -14.44 -18.49 8.26
N ILE A 142 -13.28 -19.05 7.93
CA ILE A 142 -12.24 -19.39 8.90
C ILE A 142 -10.92 -18.74 8.54
N THR A 143 -10.14 -18.33 9.55
CA THR A 143 -8.76 -17.90 9.37
C THR A 143 -7.86 -19.12 9.18
N VAL A 144 -7.09 -19.14 8.10
CA VAL A 144 -6.23 -20.26 7.72
C VAL A 144 -4.75 -19.92 7.82
N SER A 145 -4.33 -18.67 7.55
CA SER A 145 -2.93 -18.25 7.58
C SER A 145 -2.79 -16.80 8.02
N ARG A 146 -1.56 -16.35 8.24
CA ARG A 146 -1.18 -14.96 8.49
C ARG A 146 -0.31 -14.45 7.35
N TYR A 147 -0.35 -13.14 7.11
CA TYR A 147 0.55 -12.45 6.20
C TYR A 147 1.80 -11.94 6.92
N PHE A 148 2.92 -12.03 6.22
CA PHE A 148 4.20 -11.49 6.64
C PHE A 148 4.79 -10.63 5.52
N THR A 149 5.41 -9.52 5.91
CA THR A 149 6.15 -8.66 4.98
C THR A 149 7.43 -9.35 4.50
N PRO A 150 8.11 -8.85 3.46
CA PRO A 150 9.37 -9.44 2.97
C PRO A 150 10.42 -9.72 4.05
N ARG A 151 10.56 -8.83 5.03
CA ARG A 151 11.51 -8.99 6.16
C ARG A 151 10.97 -9.83 7.32
N GLY A 152 9.75 -10.35 7.21
CA GLY A 152 9.17 -11.27 8.20
C GLY A 152 8.35 -10.61 9.31
N THR A 153 7.95 -9.34 9.15
CA THR A 153 7.05 -8.69 10.10
C THR A 153 5.63 -9.25 9.95
N CYS A 154 5.06 -9.75 11.04
CA CYS A 154 3.68 -10.20 11.07
C CYS A 154 2.73 -9.00 11.12
N ILE A 155 1.96 -8.78 10.06
CA ILE A 155 1.01 -7.66 9.99
C ILE A 155 -0.13 -7.80 11.02
N HIS A 156 -0.48 -9.04 11.40
CA HIS A 156 -1.69 -9.28 12.20
C HIS A 156 -1.60 -8.73 13.62
N LYS A 157 -2.52 -7.81 13.95
CA LYS A 157 -2.66 -7.04 15.20
C LYS A 157 -1.58 -5.96 15.44
N GLU A 158 -0.56 -5.91 14.62
CA GLU A 158 0.51 -4.93 14.73
C GLU A 158 0.34 -3.82 13.69
N GLY A 159 -0.02 -4.18 12.44
CA GLY A 159 -0.09 -3.23 11.33
C GLY A 159 1.29 -2.79 10.88
N ILE A 160 1.30 -1.74 10.07
CA ILE A 160 2.52 -1.07 9.60
C ILE A 160 2.64 0.27 10.34
N THR A 161 3.75 0.46 11.02
CA THR A 161 4.10 1.74 11.63
C THR A 161 4.71 2.64 10.55
N PRO A 162 4.19 3.86 10.32
CA PRO A 162 4.75 4.73 9.30
C PRO A 162 6.17 5.18 9.66
N ASP A 163 7.00 5.45 8.64
CA ASP A 163 8.34 6.00 8.82
C ASP A 163 8.29 7.46 9.31
N VAL A 164 7.24 8.17 8.87
CA VAL A 164 6.96 9.54 9.29
C VAL A 164 5.54 9.62 9.84
N GLU A 165 5.42 9.69 11.16
CA GLU A 165 4.13 9.78 11.83
C GLU A 165 3.57 11.19 11.70
N VAL A 166 2.39 11.32 11.09
CA VAL A 166 1.68 12.58 10.89
C VAL A 166 0.18 12.36 11.12
N GLU A 167 -0.34 12.91 12.20
CA GLU A 167 -1.79 12.94 12.46
C GLU A 167 -2.49 13.94 11.53
N LEU A 168 -3.67 13.56 11.03
CA LEU A 168 -4.53 14.52 10.34
C LEU A 168 -5.01 15.60 11.33
N ASN A 169 -4.94 16.86 10.93
CA ASN A 169 -5.38 17.98 11.76
C ASN A 169 -6.83 17.78 12.22
N GLU A 170 -7.12 18.02 13.50
CA GLU A 170 -8.44 17.77 14.12
C GLU A 170 -9.60 18.44 13.38
N GLU A 171 -9.38 19.65 12.89
CA GLU A 171 -10.37 20.41 12.11
C GLU A 171 -10.75 19.76 10.77
N LEU A 172 -9.84 18.95 10.22
CA LEU A 172 -10.04 18.23 8.95
C LEU A 172 -10.80 16.90 9.14
N LYS A 173 -10.70 16.28 10.32
CA LYS A 173 -11.35 14.98 10.61
C LYS A 173 -12.88 15.02 10.49
N THR A 174 -13.49 16.21 10.54
CA THR A 174 -14.94 16.39 10.42
C THR A 174 -15.39 16.85 9.04
N LYS A 175 -14.47 17.14 8.12
CA LYS A 175 -14.78 17.55 6.75
C LYS A 175 -15.14 16.34 5.90
N LEU A 176 -16.17 16.46 5.07
CA LEU A 176 -16.54 15.44 4.07
C LEU A 176 -15.55 15.40 2.90
N THR A 177 -14.94 16.53 2.59
CA THR A 177 -13.91 16.67 1.55
C THR A 177 -12.82 17.58 2.06
N ILE A 178 -11.57 17.16 1.90
CA ILE A 178 -10.39 17.93 2.27
C ILE A 178 -9.73 18.39 0.97
N GLU A 179 -9.55 19.70 0.82
CA GLU A 179 -8.79 20.23 -0.31
C GLU A 179 -7.31 19.81 -0.17
N LYS A 180 -6.68 19.43 -1.28
CA LYS A 180 -5.28 18.96 -1.27
C LYS A 180 -4.31 19.94 -0.63
N SER A 181 -4.56 21.24 -0.75
CA SER A 181 -3.75 22.30 -0.15
C SER A 181 -3.90 22.41 1.37
N GLU A 182 -4.99 21.90 1.94
CA GLU A 182 -5.26 21.90 3.39
C GLU A 182 -4.83 20.59 4.07
N ASP A 183 -4.66 19.51 3.30
CA ASP A 183 -4.29 18.17 3.78
C ASP A 183 -2.84 18.14 4.28
N ASN A 184 -2.66 18.27 5.59
CA ASN A 184 -1.34 18.32 6.21
C ASN A 184 -0.54 17.02 6.03
N GLN A 185 -1.18 15.85 5.89
CA GLN A 185 -0.50 14.59 5.62
C GLN A 185 0.00 14.57 4.17
N LEU A 186 -0.83 14.99 3.21
CA LEU A 186 -0.43 15.11 1.80
C LEU A 186 0.68 16.16 1.65
N GLN A 187 0.59 17.31 2.33
CA GLN A 187 1.65 18.32 2.30
C GLN A 187 2.99 17.77 2.82
N LYS A 188 2.95 16.91 3.86
CA LYS A 188 4.15 16.25 4.36
C LYS A 188 4.73 15.23 3.36
N ALA A 189 3.88 14.51 2.63
CA ALA A 189 4.32 13.61 1.56
C ALA A 189 4.98 14.38 0.40
N ILE A 190 4.41 15.53 0.02
CA ILE A 190 4.99 16.43 -0.99
C ILE A 190 6.36 16.94 -0.54
N GLU A 191 6.50 17.38 0.71
CA GLU A 191 7.78 17.81 1.28
C GLU A 191 8.80 16.68 1.22
N ASN A 192 8.42 15.47 1.65
CA ASN A 192 9.29 14.30 1.70
C ASN A 192 9.83 13.90 0.32
N VAL A 193 8.99 13.80 -0.72
CA VAL A 193 9.47 13.44 -2.06
C VAL A 193 10.37 14.53 -2.67
N LYS A 194 10.12 15.80 -2.35
CA LYS A 194 11.02 16.90 -2.74
C LYS A 194 12.38 16.83 -2.06
N GLU A 195 12.43 16.44 -0.80
CA GLU A 195 13.69 16.23 -0.08
C GLU A 195 14.47 15.06 -0.67
N GLN A 196 13.80 13.98 -1.08
CA GLN A 196 14.43 12.84 -1.77
C GLN A 196 15.05 13.28 -3.11
N ILE A 197 14.30 13.99 -3.96
CA ILE A 197 14.82 14.53 -5.25
C ILE A 197 16.05 15.41 -5.03
N ALA A 198 16.07 16.24 -3.97
CA ALA A 198 17.18 17.15 -3.70
C ALA A 198 18.43 16.42 -3.14
N ALA A 199 18.30 15.17 -2.71
CA ALA A 199 19.39 14.37 -2.14
C ALA A 199 20.11 13.48 -3.19
N GLU A 200 19.52 13.32 -4.40
CA GLU A 200 20.09 12.65 -5.55
C GLU A 200 21.03 13.61 -6.35
#